data_d12054d0ccf93ad26d57d1ea66cfbb32
#
_entry.id   d12054d0ccf93ad26d57d1ea66cfbb32
#
_cell.length_a   1.000
_cell.length_b   1.000
_cell.length_c   1.000
_cell.angle_alpha   90.00
_cell.angle_beta   90.00
_cell.angle_gamma   90.00
#
_symmetry.space_group_name_H-M   'P 1'
#
loop_
_entity.id
_entity.type
_entity.pdbx_description
1 polymer ?
#
loop_
_entity_poly.entity_id
_entity_poly.type
_entity_poly.pdbx_seq_one_letter_code
_entity_poly.pdbx_strand_id
1 'polypeptide(L)'
;MIAAITTEIAVSDNPTDALHETSEVEMLEAKERWNEYRLADGTTLRLKPVMIAVFRADGQFTPDGEPVYNMKSTLITDVRAPATLTKPN
;
A
#
# COMPACT_ATOMS: atom_id res chain seq x y z
N MET A 1 12.69 1.25 15.06
CA MET A 1 11.27 0.86 15.24
C MET A 1 10.64 0.73 13.87
N ILE A 2 9.93 -0.36 13.63
CA ILE A 2 9.25 -0.61 12.36
C ILE A 2 7.79 -0.82 12.66
N ALA A 3 6.94 -0.12 11.94
CA ALA A 3 5.48 -0.31 12.02
C ALA A 3 4.95 -0.62 10.63
N ALA A 4 3.96 -1.49 10.56
CA ALA A 4 3.32 -1.84 9.30
C ALA A 4 1.84 -1.51 9.39
N ILE A 5 1.34 -0.87 8.37
CA ILE A 5 -0.07 -0.53 8.23
C ILE A 5 -0.58 -1.20 6.96
N THR A 6 -1.61 -2.04 7.11
CA THR A 6 -2.22 -2.70 5.97
C THR A 6 -3.37 -1.85 5.46
N THR A 7 -3.35 -1.55 4.18
CA THR A 7 -4.40 -0.77 3.53
C THR A 7 -4.99 -1.58 2.39
N GLU A 8 -6.30 -1.64 2.36
CA GLU A 8 -7.03 -2.28 1.28
C GLU A 8 -7.66 -1.19 0.44
N ILE A 9 -7.29 -1.14 -0.84
CA ILE A 9 -7.78 -0.13 -1.77
C ILE A 9 -8.66 -0.82 -2.78
N ALA A 10 -9.95 -0.45 -2.81
CA ALA A 10 -10.89 -0.96 -3.78
C ALA A 10 -11.32 0.17 -4.70
N VAL A 11 -11.22 -0.06 -6.01
CA VAL A 11 -11.68 0.90 -7.01
C VAL A 11 -13.21 0.93 -7.01
N SER A 12 -13.83 -0.21 -6.73
CA SER A 12 -15.27 -0.34 -6.64
C SER A 12 -15.60 -1.04 -5.33
N ASP A 13 -16.25 -0.34 -4.42
CA ASP A 13 -16.55 -0.81 -3.08
C ASP A 13 -18.05 -0.81 -2.83
N ASN A 14 -18.79 -1.15 -3.81
CA ASN A 14 -20.24 -1.11 -3.82
C ASN A 14 -20.76 -2.53 -3.55
N PRO A 15 -21.89 -2.70 -2.83
CA PRO A 15 -22.44 -4.03 -2.57
C PRO A 15 -22.69 -4.87 -3.82
N THR A 16 -22.94 -4.22 -4.97
CA THR A 16 -23.10 -4.94 -6.23
C THR A 16 -21.82 -5.63 -6.68
N ASP A 17 -20.68 -5.23 -6.15
CA ASP A 17 -19.41 -5.87 -6.49
C ASP A 17 -19.38 -7.31 -6.02
N ALA A 18 -20.13 -7.64 -4.98
CA ALA A 18 -20.25 -9.03 -4.52
C ALA A 18 -20.89 -9.94 -5.56
N LEU A 19 -21.59 -9.37 -6.54
CA LEU A 19 -22.22 -10.11 -7.62
C LEU A 19 -21.31 -10.31 -8.81
N HIS A 20 -20.17 -9.64 -8.82
CA HIS A 20 -19.19 -9.74 -9.90
C HIS A 20 -18.05 -10.65 -9.50
N GLU A 21 -17.60 -11.45 -10.44
CA GLU A 21 -16.46 -12.30 -10.21
C GLU A 21 -15.18 -11.46 -10.21
N THR A 22 -14.24 -11.85 -9.38
CA THR A 22 -12.91 -11.27 -9.36
C THR A 22 -11.90 -12.36 -9.63
N SER A 23 -10.83 -12.00 -10.32
CA SER A 23 -9.74 -12.90 -10.63
C SER A 23 -8.47 -12.33 -10.04
N GLU A 24 -7.77 -13.16 -9.28
CA GLU A 24 -6.44 -12.75 -8.81
C GLU A 24 -5.50 -12.69 -9.99
N VAL A 25 -4.76 -11.60 -10.11
CA VAL A 25 -3.80 -11.40 -11.18
C VAL A 25 -2.41 -11.58 -10.62
N GLU A 26 -1.65 -12.50 -11.19
CA GLU A 26 -0.30 -12.74 -10.75
C GLU A 26 0.58 -11.52 -11.01
N MET A 27 1.35 -11.14 -10.01
CA MET A 27 2.27 -10.02 -10.10
C MET A 27 3.62 -10.57 -10.58
N LEU A 28 3.97 -10.26 -11.81
CA LEU A 28 5.20 -10.78 -12.41
C LEU A 28 6.45 -10.00 -11.99
N GLU A 29 6.25 -8.72 -11.64
CA GLU A 29 7.36 -7.87 -11.26
C GLU A 29 6.87 -6.83 -10.29
N ALA A 30 7.66 -6.56 -9.25
CA ALA A 30 7.38 -5.49 -8.30
C ALA A 30 8.68 -4.72 -8.08
N LYS A 31 8.62 -3.41 -8.23
CA LYS A 31 9.73 -2.51 -7.92
C LYS A 31 9.33 -1.71 -6.72
N GLU A 32 9.85 -2.13 -5.57
CA GLU A 32 9.49 -1.54 -4.29
C GLU A 32 10.73 -0.95 -3.66
N ARG A 33 10.68 0.33 -3.35
CA ARG A 33 11.83 1.05 -2.83
C ARG A 33 11.45 1.82 -1.59
N TRP A 34 12.45 2.05 -0.74
CA TRP A 34 12.29 2.90 0.41
C TRP A 34 12.28 4.36 -0.04
N ASN A 35 11.28 5.09 0.45
CA ASN A 35 11.26 6.55 0.36
C ASN A 35 11.83 7.08 1.66
N GLU A 36 12.69 8.07 1.60
CA GLU A 36 13.38 8.59 2.76
C GLU A 36 13.04 10.05 2.96
N TYR A 37 12.76 10.41 4.21
CA TYR A 37 12.38 11.76 4.59
C TYR A 37 13.17 12.19 5.81
N ARG A 38 13.80 13.34 5.74
CA ARG A 38 14.54 13.90 6.88
C ARG A 38 13.71 15.01 7.49
N LEU A 39 13.48 14.90 8.79
CA LEU A 39 12.69 15.88 9.51
C LEU A 39 13.59 16.93 10.16
N ALA A 40 12.99 18.08 10.48
CA ALA A 40 13.72 19.19 11.07
C ALA A 40 14.26 18.87 12.47
N ASP A 41 13.67 17.89 13.16
CA ASP A 41 14.11 17.49 14.49
C ASP A 41 15.27 16.48 14.46
N GLY A 42 15.80 16.17 13.28
CA GLY A 42 16.88 15.21 13.13
C GLY A 42 16.44 13.78 12.90
N THR A 43 15.15 13.52 12.87
CA THR A 43 14.60 12.19 12.62
C THR A 43 14.63 11.87 11.14
N THR A 44 14.91 10.63 10.79
CA THR A 44 14.78 10.13 9.43
C THR A 44 13.64 9.13 9.39
N LEU A 45 12.70 9.37 8.52
CA LEU A 45 11.59 8.43 8.25
C LEU A 45 11.85 7.73 6.94
N ARG A 46 11.55 6.44 6.92
CA ARG A 46 11.63 5.66 5.68
C ARG A 46 10.31 4.94 5.51
N LEU A 47 9.76 4.99 4.29
CA LEU A 47 8.49 4.36 3.97
C LEU A 47 8.68 3.49 2.74
N LYS A 48 8.06 2.32 2.77
CA LYS A 48 8.04 1.45 1.60
C LYS A 48 6.65 0.84 1.44
N PRO A 49 5.91 1.18 0.37
CA PRO A 49 4.68 0.48 0.06
C PRO A 49 5.00 -0.90 -0.50
N VAL A 50 4.24 -1.90 -0.06
CA VAL A 50 4.41 -3.27 -0.52
C VAL A 50 3.06 -3.77 -0.99
N MET A 51 2.99 -4.20 -2.25
CA MET A 51 1.77 -4.77 -2.82
C MET A 51 1.65 -6.22 -2.39
N ILE A 52 0.50 -6.59 -1.82
CA ILE A 52 0.26 -7.94 -1.35
C ILE A 52 -0.46 -8.77 -2.41
N ALA A 53 -1.51 -8.21 -2.99
CA ALA A 53 -2.31 -8.93 -3.97
C ALA A 53 -3.07 -7.95 -4.85
N VAL A 54 -3.34 -8.37 -6.08
CA VAL A 54 -4.10 -7.60 -7.06
C VAL A 54 -5.20 -8.48 -7.62
N PHE A 55 -6.42 -7.96 -7.65
CA PHE A 55 -7.59 -8.65 -8.18
C PHE A 55 -8.22 -7.79 -9.26
N ARG A 56 -8.61 -8.41 -10.36
CA ARG A 56 -9.35 -7.73 -11.40
C ARG A 56 -10.83 -8.04 -11.24
N ALA A 57 -11.67 -7.02 -11.27
CA ALA A 57 -13.12 -7.19 -11.27
C ALA A 57 -13.55 -7.50 -12.71
N ASP A 58 -13.88 -8.76 -12.97
CA ASP A 58 -14.17 -9.22 -14.31
C ASP A 58 -15.43 -8.55 -14.85
N GLY A 59 -15.35 -8.07 -16.08
CA GLY A 59 -16.49 -7.44 -16.74
C GLY A 59 -16.77 -6.01 -16.31
N GLN A 60 -15.97 -5.44 -15.45
CA GLN A 60 -16.13 -4.05 -15.01
C GLN A 60 -15.04 -3.16 -15.61
N PHE A 61 -15.45 -1.94 -15.95
CA PHE A 61 -14.57 -0.98 -16.58
C PHE A 61 -14.81 0.40 -15.99
N THR A 62 -13.74 1.19 -15.94
CA THR A 62 -13.84 2.60 -15.58
C THR A 62 -14.54 3.37 -16.70
N PRO A 63 -14.97 4.62 -16.46
CA PRO A 63 -15.54 5.44 -17.53
C PRO A 63 -14.63 5.61 -18.74
N ASP A 64 -13.32 5.49 -18.56
CA ASP A 64 -12.34 5.59 -19.64
C ASP A 64 -12.11 4.27 -20.37
N GLY A 65 -12.79 3.21 -19.96
CA GLY A 65 -12.68 1.90 -20.60
C GLY A 65 -11.57 1.02 -20.06
N GLU A 66 -10.97 1.40 -18.93
CA GLU A 66 -9.92 0.62 -18.30
C GLU A 66 -10.50 -0.45 -17.40
N PRO A 67 -9.83 -1.61 -17.24
CA PRO A 67 -10.30 -2.61 -16.28
C PRO A 67 -10.27 -2.08 -14.84
N VAL A 68 -11.15 -2.60 -14.01
CA VAL A 68 -11.20 -2.24 -12.60
C VAL A 68 -10.39 -3.25 -11.80
N TYR A 69 -9.50 -2.76 -10.94
CA TYR A 69 -8.67 -3.58 -10.06
C TYR A 69 -8.89 -3.23 -8.60
N ASN A 70 -8.84 -4.26 -7.77
CA ASN A 70 -8.81 -4.13 -6.33
C ASN A 70 -7.41 -4.53 -5.88
N MET A 71 -6.84 -3.79 -4.94
CA MET A 71 -5.47 -4.01 -4.50
C MET A 71 -5.38 -4.11 -3.00
N LYS A 72 -4.56 -5.03 -2.53
CA LYS A 72 -4.17 -5.09 -1.12
C LYS A 72 -2.72 -4.66 -1.03
N SER A 73 -2.44 -3.73 -0.13
CA SER A 73 -1.08 -3.26 0.08
C SER A 73 -0.84 -2.97 1.54
N THR A 74 0.43 -2.92 1.91
CA THR A 74 0.84 -2.53 3.25
C THR A 74 1.90 -1.46 3.13
N LEU A 75 1.97 -0.59 4.13
CA LEU A 75 2.99 0.44 4.20
C LEU A 75 3.92 0.08 5.35
N ILE A 76 5.19 -0.14 5.03
CA ILE A 76 6.20 -0.43 6.04
C ILE A 76 6.93 0.87 6.35
N THR A 77 7.02 1.19 7.64
CA THR A 77 7.67 2.42 8.08
C THR A 77 8.82 2.09 9.02
N ASP A 78 9.87 2.88 8.91
CA ASP A 78 11.03 2.81 9.78
C ASP A 78 11.33 4.22 10.28
N VAL A 79 11.43 4.38 11.59
CA VAL A 79 11.67 5.68 12.21
C VAL A 79 13.00 5.64 12.94
N ARG A 80 13.91 6.55 12.58
CA ARG A 80 15.19 6.69 13.21
C ARG A 80 15.34 8.08 13.80
N ALA A 81 15.09 8.16 15.09
CA ALA A 81 15.21 9.41 15.82
C ALA A 81 16.59 9.55 16.44
N PRO A 82 17.10 10.80 16.58
CA PRO A 82 18.34 11.02 17.30
C PRO A 82 18.20 10.63 18.77
N ALA A 83 19.32 10.30 19.41
CA ALA A 83 19.32 9.86 20.80
C ALA A 83 18.69 10.87 21.75
N THR A 84 18.80 12.16 21.42
CA THR A 84 18.24 13.23 22.23
C THR A 84 16.70 13.19 22.30
N LEU A 85 16.07 12.54 21.33
CA LEU A 85 14.61 12.43 21.27
C LEU A 85 14.11 11.08 21.77
N THR A 86 15.01 10.13 22.00
CA THR A 86 14.61 8.81 22.48
C THR A 86 14.47 8.81 23.98
N LYS A 87 13.45 8.10 24.47
CA LYS A 87 13.21 7.99 25.91
C LYS A 87 14.23 7.03 26.52
N PRO A 88 14.92 7.41 27.59
CA PRO A 88 15.84 6.48 28.26
C PRO A 88 15.07 5.33 28.91
N ASN A 89 15.70 4.17 28.91
CA ASN A 89 15.15 2.98 29.56
C ASN A 89 15.47 2.98 31.05
#